data_8467c6e4058728ad57cf8f9eb06cd58c
#
_entry.id   8467c6e4058728ad57cf8f9eb06cd58c
#
_cell.length_a   1.000
_cell.length_b   1.000
_cell.length_c   1.000
_cell.angle_alpha   90.00
_cell.angle_beta   90.00
_cell.angle_gamma   90.00
#
_symmetry.space_group_name_H-M   'P 1'
#
loop_
_entity.id
_entity.type
_entity.pdbx_description
1 polymer ?
#
loop_
_entity_poly.entity_id
_entity_poly.type
_entity_poly.pdbx_seq_one_letter_code
_entity_poly.pdbx_strand_id
1 'polypeptide(L)'
;MAKPDRYVGIDNEVNGGMTTIGKIIRDAWVFGLIPETETCEGWNFAGIDALLQKVNTEWDKYGCMVSHLPPDLFQRHQEIHNAAVIKARTAGWTGEQETEDEK
;
A
#
# COMPACT_ATOMS: atom_id res chain seq x y z
N MET A 1 28.52 1.02 -1.27
CA MET A 1 27.56 -0.06 -1.47
C MET A 1 26.46 0.40 -2.41
N ALA A 2 26.18 -0.39 -3.39
CA ALA A 2 25.18 -0.02 -4.37
C ALA A 2 23.78 -0.16 -3.79
N LYS A 3 22.87 0.67 -4.27
CA LYS A 3 21.47 0.54 -3.89
C LYS A 3 20.89 -0.71 -4.53
N PRO A 4 19.94 -1.36 -3.87
CA PRO A 4 19.30 -2.51 -4.50
C PRO A 4 18.55 -2.07 -5.76
N ASP A 5 18.57 -2.90 -6.77
CA ASP A 5 17.84 -2.64 -7.99
C ASP A 5 16.39 -3.03 -7.88
N ARG A 6 16.03 -3.74 -6.82
CA ARG A 6 14.71 -4.32 -6.71
C ARG A 6 14.09 -4.00 -5.37
N TYR A 7 12.78 -4.00 -5.38
CA TYR A 7 12.01 -3.73 -4.16
C TYR A 7 12.16 -4.90 -3.18
N VAL A 8 12.29 -4.58 -1.90
CA VAL A 8 12.52 -5.60 -0.87
C VAL A 8 11.26 -6.38 -0.51
N GLY A 9 10.09 -5.91 -0.93
CA GLY A 9 8.83 -6.53 -0.55
C GLY A 9 8.20 -5.82 0.63
N ILE A 10 6.87 -5.72 0.62
CA ILE A 10 6.15 -4.97 1.66
C ILE A 10 6.38 -5.56 3.05
N ASP A 11 6.59 -6.87 3.14
CA ASP A 11 6.81 -7.51 4.42
C ASP A 11 8.18 -7.23 5.01
N ASN A 12 9.10 -6.74 4.19
CA ASN A 12 10.47 -6.47 4.62
C ASN A 12 10.77 -4.99 4.74
N GLU A 13 9.75 -4.15 4.58
CA GLU A 13 9.96 -2.72 4.68
C GLU A 13 10.01 -2.26 6.13
N VAL A 14 10.62 -1.10 6.34
CA VAL A 14 10.60 -0.47 7.65
C VAL A 14 9.16 -0.09 8.00
N ASN A 15 8.92 0.11 9.29
CA ASN A 15 7.61 0.52 9.79
C ASN A 15 6.49 -0.45 9.38
N GLY A 16 6.85 -1.73 9.17
CA GLY A 16 5.87 -2.73 8.85
C GLY A 16 5.15 -2.48 7.53
N GLY A 17 5.81 -1.79 6.60
CA GLY A 17 5.23 -1.52 5.30
C GLY A 17 4.40 -0.25 5.23
N MET A 18 4.48 0.58 6.26
CA MET A 18 3.78 1.88 6.24
C MET A 18 4.63 2.90 5.51
N THR A 19 4.71 2.73 4.20
CA THR A 19 5.49 3.57 3.31
C THR A 19 4.63 3.91 2.11
N THR A 20 5.12 4.83 1.28
CA THR A 20 4.41 5.20 0.06
C THR A 20 4.25 3.98 -0.86
N ILE A 21 5.31 3.21 -1.04
CA ILE A 21 5.23 2.02 -1.89
C ILE A 21 4.31 0.98 -1.27
N GLY A 22 4.39 0.81 0.05
CA GLY A 22 3.49 -0.12 0.74
C GLY A 22 2.03 0.24 0.53
N LYS A 23 1.73 1.55 0.54
CA LYS A 23 0.36 1.99 0.30
C LYS A 23 -0.10 1.64 -1.12
N ILE A 24 0.79 1.80 -2.10
CA ILE A 24 0.46 1.46 -3.47
C ILE A 24 0.12 -0.03 -3.58
N ILE A 25 0.90 -0.88 -2.92
CA ILE A 25 0.67 -2.31 -2.97
C ILE A 25 -0.65 -2.67 -2.30
N ARG A 26 -0.93 -2.08 -1.13
CA ARG A 26 -2.19 -2.36 -0.45
C ARG A 26 -3.39 -1.90 -1.27
N ASP A 27 -3.29 -0.75 -1.91
CA ASP A 27 -4.37 -0.27 -2.76
C ASP A 27 -4.56 -1.21 -3.97
N ALA A 28 -3.46 -1.73 -4.50
CA ALA A 28 -3.56 -2.69 -5.60
C ALA A 28 -4.27 -3.96 -5.15
N TRP A 29 -4.06 -4.39 -3.91
CA TRP A 29 -4.81 -5.51 -3.36
C TRP A 29 -6.29 -5.20 -3.28
N VAL A 30 -6.64 -3.99 -2.82
CA VAL A 30 -8.04 -3.58 -2.71
C VAL A 30 -8.73 -3.67 -4.05
N PHE A 31 -8.08 -3.18 -5.09
CA PHE A 31 -8.70 -3.14 -6.41
C PHE A 31 -8.53 -4.45 -7.19
N GLY A 32 -7.87 -5.44 -6.60
CA GLY A 32 -7.69 -6.73 -7.27
C GLY A 32 -6.72 -6.70 -8.42
N LEU A 33 -5.83 -5.71 -8.45
CA LEU A 33 -4.83 -5.60 -9.50
C LEU A 33 -3.73 -6.65 -9.34
N ILE A 34 -3.46 -7.02 -8.09
CA ILE A 34 -2.55 -8.13 -7.76
C ILE A 34 -3.19 -8.88 -6.60
N PRO A 35 -2.87 -10.16 -6.43
CA PRO A 35 -3.43 -10.92 -5.31
C PRO A 35 -2.85 -10.46 -3.98
N GLU A 36 -3.59 -10.67 -2.91
CA GLU A 36 -3.14 -10.25 -1.58
C GLU A 36 -1.90 -11.00 -1.10
N THR A 37 -1.56 -12.08 -1.76
CA THR A 37 -0.35 -12.82 -1.45
C THR A 37 0.87 -12.24 -2.14
N GLU A 38 0.69 -11.29 -3.06
CA GLU A 38 1.81 -10.70 -3.78
C GLU A 38 2.41 -9.57 -2.96
N THR A 39 3.65 -9.71 -2.55
CA THR A 39 4.36 -8.72 -1.75
C THR A 39 5.19 -7.78 -2.60
N CYS A 40 5.30 -8.05 -3.89
CA CYS A 40 6.13 -7.31 -4.84
C CYS A 40 7.62 -7.43 -4.53
N GLU A 41 8.00 -8.40 -3.72
CA GLU A 41 9.41 -8.64 -3.46
C GLU A 41 10.10 -9.02 -4.76
N GLY A 42 11.23 -8.38 -5.02
CA GLY A 42 11.99 -8.66 -6.22
C GLY A 42 11.53 -7.90 -7.46
N TRP A 43 10.47 -7.13 -7.35
CA TRP A 43 10.04 -6.31 -8.49
C TRP A 43 11.04 -5.19 -8.72
N ASN A 44 11.27 -4.84 -9.99
CA ASN A 44 12.06 -3.64 -10.26
C ASN A 44 11.15 -2.42 -10.06
N PHE A 45 11.78 -1.25 -9.93
CA PHE A 45 11.00 -0.05 -9.61
C PHE A 45 10.16 0.43 -10.80
N ALA A 46 10.51 0.05 -12.03
CA ALA A 46 9.65 0.34 -13.17
C ALA A 46 8.33 -0.43 -13.04
N GLY A 47 8.38 -1.66 -12.53
CA GLY A 47 7.16 -2.43 -12.27
C GLY A 47 6.31 -1.82 -11.19
N ILE A 48 6.93 -1.29 -10.14
CA ILE A 48 6.21 -0.60 -9.08
C ILE A 48 5.54 0.66 -9.66
N ASP A 49 6.25 1.40 -10.48
CA ASP A 49 5.68 2.60 -11.09
C ASP A 49 4.50 2.26 -11.99
N ALA A 50 4.60 1.20 -12.76
CA ALA A 50 3.48 0.76 -13.59
C ALA A 50 2.28 0.39 -12.73
N LEU A 51 2.51 -0.24 -11.59
CA LEU A 51 1.43 -0.57 -10.68
C LEU A 51 0.80 0.70 -10.12
N LEU A 52 1.60 1.70 -9.78
CA LEU A 52 1.09 2.98 -9.30
C LEU A 52 0.14 3.61 -10.34
N GLN A 53 0.49 3.55 -11.61
CA GLN A 53 -0.37 4.11 -12.65
C GLN A 53 -1.71 3.39 -12.68
N LYS A 54 -1.71 2.08 -12.53
CA LYS A 54 -2.94 1.31 -12.51
C LYS A 54 -3.78 1.64 -11.29
N VAL A 55 -3.14 1.77 -10.14
CA VAL A 55 -3.84 2.13 -8.90
C VAL A 55 -4.48 3.51 -9.04
N ASN A 56 -3.74 4.47 -9.60
CA ASN A 56 -4.28 5.80 -9.80
C ASN A 56 -5.48 5.80 -10.73
N THR A 57 -5.43 4.98 -11.79
CA THR A 57 -6.55 4.86 -12.71
C THR A 57 -7.79 4.35 -12.00
N GLU A 58 -7.63 3.37 -11.09
CA GLU A 58 -8.76 2.87 -10.33
C GLU A 58 -9.30 3.93 -9.38
N TRP A 59 -8.42 4.64 -8.69
CA TRP A 59 -8.86 5.70 -7.77
C TRP A 59 -9.61 6.80 -8.50
N ASP A 60 -9.21 7.13 -9.73
CA ASP A 60 -9.89 8.18 -10.49
C ASP A 60 -11.38 7.87 -10.68
N LYS A 61 -11.74 6.60 -10.74
CA LYS A 61 -13.14 6.22 -10.90
C LYS A 61 -13.99 6.63 -9.71
N TYR A 62 -13.36 6.88 -8.57
CA TYR A 62 -14.05 7.20 -7.33
C TYR A 62 -13.66 8.57 -6.81
N GLY A 63 -13.10 9.42 -7.66
CA GLY A 63 -12.70 10.76 -7.26
C GLY A 63 -11.60 10.75 -6.21
N CYS A 64 -10.84 9.66 -6.13
CA CYS A 64 -9.77 9.49 -5.15
C CYS A 64 -10.26 9.56 -3.71
N MET A 65 -11.53 9.19 -3.47
CA MET A 65 -12.11 9.26 -2.14
C MET A 65 -12.59 7.89 -1.68
N VAL A 66 -12.11 7.48 -0.50
CA VAL A 66 -12.50 6.21 0.08
C VAL A 66 -14.00 6.13 0.27
N SER A 67 -14.63 7.24 0.66
CA SER A 67 -16.07 7.25 0.90
C SER A 67 -16.89 6.99 -0.36
N HIS A 68 -16.29 7.10 -1.54
CA HIS A 68 -16.98 6.85 -2.80
C HIS A 68 -16.87 5.41 -3.26
N LEU A 69 -16.10 4.57 -2.56
CA LEU A 69 -15.97 3.18 -2.94
C LEU A 69 -17.28 2.43 -2.72
N PRO A 70 -17.61 1.48 -3.62
CA PRO A 70 -18.76 0.61 -3.37
C PRO A 70 -18.57 -0.16 -2.07
N PRO A 71 -19.66 -0.65 -1.46
CA PRO A 71 -19.56 -1.28 -0.12
C PRO A 71 -18.56 -2.42 -0.03
N ASP A 72 -18.46 -3.27 -1.05
CA ASP A 72 -17.52 -4.39 -1.00
C ASP A 72 -16.07 -3.91 -1.07
N LEU A 73 -15.78 -2.91 -1.91
CA LEU A 73 -14.44 -2.36 -1.97
C LEU A 73 -14.11 -1.56 -0.72
N PHE A 74 -15.09 -0.85 -0.18
CA PHE A 74 -14.90 -0.10 1.05
C PHE A 74 -14.52 -1.04 2.18
N GLN A 75 -15.25 -2.15 2.34
CA GLN A 75 -14.96 -3.11 3.38
C GLN A 75 -13.58 -3.72 3.19
N ARG A 76 -13.23 -4.08 1.97
CA ARG A 76 -11.93 -4.65 1.67
C ARG A 76 -10.81 -3.67 2.00
N HIS A 77 -11.01 -2.39 1.66
CA HIS A 77 -10.05 -1.36 2.01
C HIS A 77 -9.86 -1.27 3.52
N GLN A 78 -10.97 -1.29 4.27
CA GLN A 78 -10.90 -1.22 5.73
C GLN A 78 -10.15 -2.40 6.30
N GLU A 79 -10.44 -3.60 5.82
CA GLU A 79 -9.79 -4.80 6.35
C GLU A 79 -8.30 -4.81 6.07
N ILE A 80 -7.92 -4.46 4.86
CA ILE A 80 -6.52 -4.45 4.48
C ILE A 80 -5.77 -3.36 5.24
N HIS A 81 -6.38 -2.18 5.37
CA HIS A 81 -5.76 -1.09 6.09
C HIS A 81 -5.60 -1.43 7.58
N ASN A 82 -6.63 -1.97 8.20
CA ASN A 82 -6.58 -2.31 9.62
C ASN A 82 -5.51 -3.37 9.89
N ALA A 83 -5.42 -4.37 9.03
CA ALA A 83 -4.38 -5.39 9.18
C ALA A 83 -2.99 -4.79 9.05
N ALA A 84 -2.83 -3.84 8.14
CA ALA A 84 -1.54 -3.18 7.93
C ALA A 84 -1.15 -2.36 9.15
N VAL A 85 -2.11 -1.65 9.75
CA VAL A 85 -1.82 -0.84 10.94
C VAL A 85 -1.39 -1.74 12.10
N ILE A 86 -2.10 -2.85 12.30
CA ILE A 86 -1.75 -3.76 13.38
C ILE A 86 -0.34 -4.31 13.18
N LYS A 87 -0.03 -4.73 11.95
CA LYS A 87 1.28 -5.27 11.64
C LYS A 87 2.37 -4.21 11.86
N ALA A 88 2.10 -3.00 11.44
CA ALA A 88 3.08 -1.92 11.58
C ALA A 88 3.35 -1.61 13.04
N ARG A 89 2.31 -1.57 13.86
CA ARG A 89 2.50 -1.30 15.28
C ARG A 89 3.27 -2.41 15.97
N THR A 90 3.04 -3.64 15.57
CA THR A 90 3.79 -4.76 16.10
C THR A 90 5.28 -4.62 15.75
N ALA A 91 5.57 -4.01 14.59
CA ALA A 91 6.94 -3.79 14.16
C ALA A 91 7.55 -2.51 14.74
N GLY A 92 6.82 -1.79 15.59
CA GLY A 92 7.35 -0.62 16.26
C GLY A 92 6.91 0.71 15.70
N TRP A 93 6.04 0.72 14.70
CA TRP A 93 5.54 1.98 14.12
C TRP A 93 4.60 2.65 15.10
N THR A 94 4.79 3.95 15.32
CA THR A 94 3.97 4.69 16.28
C THR A 94 2.78 5.37 15.64
N GLY A 95 2.81 5.52 14.34
CA GLY A 95 1.73 6.18 13.64
C GLY A 95 1.83 7.68 13.61
N GLU A 96 2.91 8.24 14.07
CA GLU A 96 2.98 9.69 14.24
C GLU A 96 3.68 10.41 13.11
N GLN A 97 4.83 9.95 12.68
CA GLN A 97 5.56 10.73 11.72
C GLN A 97 4.91 10.75 10.36
N GLU A 98 4.05 9.78 10.09
CA GLU A 98 3.40 9.73 8.79
C GLU A 98 2.28 10.73 8.68
N THR A 99 1.77 11.15 9.81
CA THR A 99 0.60 12.01 9.79
C THR A 99 0.95 13.41 10.10
N GLU A 100 2.05 13.63 10.18
CA GLU A 100 2.38 14.84 10.48
C GLU A 100 1.60 15.82 9.94
N ASP A 101 1.13 15.74 9.60
CA ASP A 101 0.41 16.47 9.25
C ASP A 101 -0.75 16.49 9.36
N GLU A 102 -1.11 16.17 9.54
CA GLU A 102 -2.20 16.26 9.55
C GLU A 102 -2.69 16.77 10.43
N LYS A 103 -2.66 17.01 10.75
CA LYS A 103 -3.20 17.43 11.48
C LYS A 103 -3.42 18.10 11.51
#